data_6dd3f24c22a55827fd47a8accebd43fe
#
_entry.id   6dd3f24c22a55827fd47a8accebd43fe
#
_cell.length_a   1.000
_cell.length_b   1.000
_cell.length_c   1.000
_cell.angle_alpha   90.00
_cell.angle_beta   90.00
_cell.angle_gamma   90.00
#
_symmetry.space_group_name_H-M   'P 1'
#
loop_
_entity.id
_entity.type
_entity.pdbx_description
1 polymer ?
#
loop_
_entity_poly.entity_id
_entity_poly.type
_entity_poly.pdbx_seq_one_letter_code
_entity_poly.pdbx_strand_id
1 'polypeptide(L)'
;MNLTNLADIRALLARHDFRFSKSMGQNFLTAAWVPADIADASGADAGTGVLEVGPGIGCLTEQLAQRAGKVVSVELDERLRPVLAETLAGCENVELVFGDVLTLDLPQLVAERFGGLRPVVCANLPYNVTSPLLTAFLTAGCFDTVTVMIQREVARRLCARPGTADYGALTVFVQWHAEPELLFDVPPHCFVPAPKVTSTVVRLRVRKAPPVAVQDEKLLFTVVRAAFNQRRKTLINALSAGVPGCDKARAAAAVAACGLDARVRGETLSLAQFAALSDALGSENG
;
A
#
# COMPACT_ATOMS: atom_id res chain seq x y z
N MET A 1 -23.36 -18.87 -8.46
CA MET A 1 -23.72 -17.72 -7.62
C MET A 1 -22.91 -16.53 -8.11
N ASN A 2 -23.49 -15.35 -8.22
CA ASN A 2 -22.77 -14.15 -8.65
C ASN A 2 -22.36 -13.33 -7.43
N LEU A 3 -21.06 -13.31 -7.09
CA LEU A 3 -20.49 -12.65 -5.91
C LEU A 3 -20.56 -11.11 -5.97
N THR A 4 -21.02 -10.53 -7.08
CA THR A 4 -21.25 -9.09 -7.23
C THR A 4 -22.73 -8.73 -7.34
N ASN A 5 -23.63 -9.70 -7.31
CA ASN A 5 -25.06 -9.46 -7.28
C ASN A 5 -25.53 -9.27 -5.82
N LEU A 6 -26.18 -8.14 -5.53
CA LEU A 6 -26.59 -7.80 -4.16
C LEU A 6 -27.57 -8.81 -3.54
N ALA A 7 -28.45 -9.42 -4.34
CA ALA A 7 -29.39 -10.43 -3.85
C ALA A 7 -28.65 -11.73 -3.47
N ASP A 8 -27.70 -12.16 -4.32
CA ASP A 8 -26.88 -13.34 -4.05
C ASP A 8 -25.98 -13.13 -2.83
N ILE A 9 -25.37 -11.94 -2.69
CA ILE A 9 -24.56 -11.57 -1.53
C ILE A 9 -25.40 -11.64 -0.24
N ARG A 10 -26.60 -11.06 -0.24
CA ARG A 10 -27.49 -11.10 0.93
C ARG A 10 -27.91 -12.53 1.29
N ALA A 11 -28.25 -13.33 0.29
CA ALA A 11 -28.62 -14.73 0.51
C ALA A 11 -27.44 -15.56 1.05
N LEU A 12 -26.24 -15.35 0.53
CA LEU A 12 -24.99 -15.97 1.02
C LEU A 12 -24.74 -15.62 2.49
N LEU A 13 -24.73 -14.33 2.82
CA LEU A 13 -24.45 -13.85 4.17
C LEU A 13 -25.53 -14.31 5.18
N ALA A 14 -26.80 -14.39 4.75
CA ALA A 14 -27.89 -14.89 5.58
C ALA A 14 -27.74 -16.40 5.87
N ARG A 15 -27.30 -17.21 4.90
CA ARG A 15 -27.05 -18.65 5.10
C ARG A 15 -25.98 -18.92 6.16
N HIS A 16 -24.99 -18.04 6.24
CA HIS A 16 -23.86 -18.15 7.19
C HIS A 16 -24.03 -17.30 8.46
N ASP A 17 -25.22 -16.71 8.70
CA ASP A 17 -25.48 -15.76 9.80
C ASP A 17 -24.42 -14.66 9.93
N PHE A 18 -23.85 -14.25 8.79
CA PHE A 18 -22.78 -13.24 8.77
C PHE A 18 -23.35 -11.83 8.75
N ARG A 19 -22.79 -10.98 9.63
CA ARG A 19 -23.13 -9.55 9.73
C ARG A 19 -21.88 -8.70 9.52
N PHE A 20 -22.02 -7.63 8.76
CA PHE A 20 -20.95 -6.66 8.53
C PHE A 20 -20.38 -6.09 9.82
N SER A 21 -19.07 -6.03 9.90
CA SER A 21 -18.36 -5.36 10.98
C SER A 21 -17.81 -4.01 10.52
N LYS A 22 -18.32 -2.92 11.11
CA LYS A 22 -17.79 -1.58 10.82
C LYS A 22 -16.34 -1.40 11.26
N SER A 23 -15.94 -2.05 12.36
CA SER A 23 -14.57 -1.99 12.86
C SER A 23 -13.56 -2.66 11.93
N MET A 24 -13.99 -3.65 11.13
CA MET A 24 -13.17 -4.34 10.14
C MET A 24 -13.10 -3.59 8.80
N GLY A 25 -13.82 -2.49 8.63
CA GLY A 25 -13.81 -1.71 7.38
C GLY A 25 -14.37 -2.45 6.17
N GLN A 26 -15.22 -3.45 6.37
CA GLN A 26 -15.76 -4.33 5.32
C GLN A 26 -16.67 -3.57 4.36
N ASN A 27 -16.31 -3.55 3.07
CA ASN A 27 -17.09 -3.00 1.96
C ASN A 27 -16.98 -4.00 0.80
N PHE A 28 -18.04 -4.78 0.55
CA PHE A 28 -18.04 -5.82 -0.49
C PHE A 28 -18.40 -5.22 -1.84
N LEU A 29 -17.75 -5.68 -2.89
CA LEU A 29 -17.97 -5.23 -4.26
C LEU A 29 -19.31 -5.74 -4.79
N THR A 30 -20.08 -4.85 -5.45
CA THR A 30 -21.37 -5.17 -6.06
C THR A 30 -21.43 -4.86 -7.55
N ALA A 31 -20.32 -4.42 -8.14
CA ALA A 31 -20.21 -4.14 -9.57
C ALA A 31 -19.20 -5.13 -10.20
N ALA A 32 -19.66 -5.97 -11.12
CA ALA A 32 -18.88 -7.09 -11.69
C ALA A 32 -17.59 -6.66 -12.41
N TRP A 33 -17.59 -5.46 -13.01
CA TRP A 33 -16.40 -4.94 -13.68
C TRP A 33 -15.23 -4.65 -12.73
N VAL A 34 -15.52 -4.27 -11.46
CA VAL A 34 -14.48 -3.82 -10.52
C VAL A 34 -13.47 -4.95 -10.20
N PRO A 35 -13.87 -6.13 -9.70
CA PRO A 35 -12.90 -7.18 -9.41
C PRO A 35 -12.19 -7.69 -10.68
N ALA A 36 -12.87 -7.71 -11.83
CA ALA A 36 -12.27 -8.10 -13.11
C ALA A 36 -11.18 -7.11 -13.53
N ASP A 37 -11.47 -5.81 -13.54
CA ASP A 37 -10.53 -4.76 -13.94
C ASP A 37 -9.35 -4.66 -12.95
N ILE A 38 -9.56 -4.87 -11.64
CA ILE A 38 -8.48 -4.94 -10.66
C ILE A 38 -7.55 -6.12 -10.94
N ALA A 39 -8.12 -7.30 -11.21
CA ALA A 39 -7.35 -8.50 -11.52
C ALA A 39 -6.55 -8.32 -12.82
N ASP A 40 -7.15 -7.74 -13.88
CA ASP A 40 -6.45 -7.41 -15.12
C ASP A 40 -5.33 -6.38 -14.89
N ALA A 41 -5.61 -5.34 -14.11
CA ALA A 41 -4.64 -4.32 -13.76
C ALA A 41 -3.46 -4.85 -12.93
N SER A 42 -3.61 -5.97 -12.21
CA SER A 42 -2.52 -6.59 -11.46
C SER A 42 -1.43 -7.18 -12.36
N GLY A 43 -1.76 -7.46 -13.62
CA GLY A 43 -0.87 -8.15 -14.56
C GLY A 43 -0.61 -9.60 -14.15
N ALA A 44 -1.54 -10.21 -13.41
CA ALA A 44 -1.47 -11.61 -13.04
C ALA A 44 -1.67 -12.52 -14.28
N ASP A 45 -0.85 -13.53 -14.39
CA ASP A 45 -0.89 -14.58 -15.42
C ASP A 45 -0.53 -15.94 -14.80
N ALA A 46 -0.51 -16.99 -15.58
CA ALA A 46 -0.19 -18.34 -15.10
C ALA A 46 1.20 -18.48 -14.46
N GLY A 47 2.13 -17.54 -14.73
CA GLY A 47 3.45 -17.47 -14.11
C GLY A 47 3.48 -16.63 -12.82
N THR A 48 2.32 -16.20 -12.32
CA THR A 48 2.23 -15.25 -11.20
C THR A 48 1.67 -15.92 -9.94
N GLY A 49 2.32 -15.68 -8.79
CA GLY A 49 1.79 -15.93 -7.45
C GLY A 49 1.25 -14.63 -6.86
N VAL A 50 -0.02 -14.60 -6.50
CA VAL A 50 -0.69 -13.42 -5.98
C VAL A 50 -0.91 -13.54 -4.47
N LEU A 51 -0.43 -12.54 -3.70
CA LEU A 51 -0.89 -12.30 -2.34
C LEU A 51 -2.09 -11.36 -2.37
N GLU A 52 -3.24 -11.84 -1.91
CA GLU A 52 -4.41 -11.03 -1.66
C GLU A 52 -4.60 -10.81 -0.16
N VAL A 53 -5.03 -9.61 0.25
CA VAL A 53 -5.34 -9.29 1.65
C VAL A 53 -6.77 -8.80 1.75
N GLY A 54 -7.55 -9.46 2.64
CA GLY A 54 -8.95 -9.17 2.84
C GLY A 54 -9.83 -9.61 1.66
N PRO A 55 -9.90 -10.90 1.32
CA PRO A 55 -10.73 -11.43 0.22
C PRO A 55 -12.23 -11.12 0.40
N GLY A 56 -12.67 -10.84 1.63
CA GLY A 56 -14.07 -10.64 1.94
C GLY A 56 -14.89 -11.87 1.62
N ILE A 57 -15.81 -11.77 0.64
CA ILE A 57 -16.60 -12.95 0.17
C ILE A 57 -15.98 -13.64 -1.05
N GLY A 58 -14.77 -13.24 -1.47
CA GLY A 58 -14.01 -13.92 -2.53
C GLY A 58 -14.21 -13.39 -3.95
N CYS A 59 -14.89 -12.26 -4.17
CA CYS A 59 -15.17 -11.80 -5.53
C CYS A 59 -13.92 -11.34 -6.30
N LEU A 60 -12.92 -10.75 -5.67
CA LEU A 60 -11.63 -10.48 -6.30
C LEU A 60 -10.78 -11.75 -6.39
N THR A 61 -10.81 -12.58 -5.35
CA THR A 61 -10.10 -13.87 -5.29
C THR A 61 -10.46 -14.77 -6.48
N GLU A 62 -11.76 -14.88 -6.80
CA GLU A 62 -12.25 -15.67 -7.95
C GLU A 62 -11.66 -15.16 -9.28
N GLN A 63 -11.61 -13.84 -9.47
CA GLN A 63 -11.02 -13.21 -10.66
C GLN A 63 -9.51 -13.42 -10.75
N LEU A 64 -8.82 -13.35 -9.62
CA LEU A 64 -7.38 -13.64 -9.54
C LEU A 64 -7.09 -15.12 -9.80
N ALA A 65 -7.89 -16.02 -9.26
CA ALA A 65 -7.76 -17.46 -9.47
C ALA A 65 -7.88 -17.88 -10.95
N GLN A 66 -8.71 -17.18 -11.73
CA GLN A 66 -8.86 -17.41 -13.16
C GLN A 66 -7.64 -16.99 -13.99
N ARG A 67 -6.74 -16.16 -13.47
CA ARG A 67 -5.60 -15.57 -14.18
C ARG A 67 -4.26 -16.08 -13.66
N ALA A 68 -4.12 -16.12 -12.33
CA ALA A 68 -2.86 -16.43 -11.66
C ALA A 68 -2.57 -17.93 -11.59
N GLY A 69 -1.31 -18.31 -11.53
CA GLY A 69 -0.91 -19.68 -11.25
C GLY A 69 -1.21 -20.10 -9.81
N LYS A 70 -1.11 -19.17 -8.85
CA LYS A 70 -1.42 -19.38 -7.43
C LYS A 70 -1.96 -18.09 -6.82
N VAL A 71 -2.95 -18.22 -5.93
CA VAL A 71 -3.45 -17.14 -5.09
C VAL A 71 -3.35 -17.57 -3.62
N VAL A 72 -2.69 -16.75 -2.80
CA VAL A 72 -2.71 -16.89 -1.34
C VAL A 72 -3.49 -15.70 -0.79
N SER A 73 -4.68 -15.96 -0.23
CA SER A 73 -5.54 -14.92 0.34
C SER A 73 -5.49 -14.95 1.86
N VAL A 74 -5.12 -13.83 2.47
CA VAL A 74 -5.01 -13.67 3.93
C VAL A 74 -6.23 -12.92 4.45
N GLU A 75 -7.02 -13.55 5.34
CA GLU A 75 -8.24 -12.98 5.92
C GLU A 75 -8.11 -12.88 7.46
N LEU A 76 -8.40 -11.70 7.99
CA LEU A 76 -8.37 -11.45 9.42
C LEU A 76 -9.64 -11.94 10.13
N ASP A 77 -10.79 -11.88 9.46
CA ASP A 77 -12.10 -12.22 10.02
C ASP A 77 -12.41 -13.71 9.88
N GLU A 78 -12.12 -14.49 10.92
CA GLU A 78 -12.41 -15.94 10.97
C GLU A 78 -13.88 -16.29 10.68
N ARG A 79 -14.83 -15.37 10.87
CA ARG A 79 -16.25 -15.58 10.58
C ARG A 79 -16.52 -15.76 9.08
N LEU A 80 -15.60 -15.29 8.22
CA LEU A 80 -15.69 -15.45 6.77
C LEU A 80 -15.23 -16.84 6.30
N ARG A 81 -14.63 -17.67 7.15
CA ARG A 81 -14.14 -19.01 6.80
C ARG A 81 -15.20 -19.89 6.11
N PRO A 82 -16.41 -20.07 6.65
CA PRO A 82 -17.43 -20.87 5.98
C PRO A 82 -17.96 -20.23 4.70
N VAL A 83 -18.00 -18.90 4.63
CA VAL A 83 -18.39 -18.16 3.42
C VAL A 83 -17.39 -18.40 2.30
N LEU A 84 -16.09 -18.22 2.58
CA LEU A 84 -15.00 -18.40 1.62
C LEU A 84 -14.87 -19.88 1.19
N ALA A 85 -15.12 -20.84 2.08
CA ALA A 85 -15.14 -22.24 1.73
C ALA A 85 -16.25 -22.57 0.71
N GLU A 86 -17.42 -21.91 0.79
CA GLU A 86 -18.50 -22.07 -0.20
C GLU A 86 -18.17 -21.34 -1.51
N THR A 87 -17.74 -20.08 -1.44
CA THR A 87 -17.57 -19.22 -2.63
C THR A 87 -16.38 -19.63 -3.49
N LEU A 88 -15.31 -20.14 -2.89
CA LEU A 88 -14.07 -20.52 -3.56
C LEU A 88 -13.89 -22.02 -3.74
N ALA A 89 -14.93 -22.82 -3.50
CA ALA A 89 -14.87 -24.31 -3.61
C ALA A 89 -14.39 -24.80 -4.99
N GLY A 90 -14.58 -24.02 -6.07
CA GLY A 90 -14.14 -24.34 -7.43
C GLY A 90 -12.76 -23.79 -7.80
N CYS A 91 -12.03 -23.12 -6.87
CA CYS A 91 -10.75 -22.46 -7.14
C CYS A 91 -9.60 -23.31 -6.57
N GLU A 92 -9.11 -24.30 -7.33
CA GLU A 92 -8.08 -25.26 -6.87
C GLU A 92 -6.72 -24.62 -6.59
N ASN A 93 -6.41 -23.46 -7.21
CA ASN A 93 -5.17 -22.72 -7.05
C ASN A 93 -5.22 -21.63 -5.97
N VAL A 94 -6.30 -21.58 -5.17
CA VAL A 94 -6.46 -20.63 -4.06
C VAL A 94 -6.13 -21.30 -2.73
N GLU A 95 -5.34 -20.63 -1.92
CA GLU A 95 -5.04 -21.00 -0.55
C GLU A 95 -5.48 -19.90 0.40
N LEU A 96 -6.29 -20.25 1.40
CA LEU A 96 -6.78 -19.33 2.43
C LEU A 96 -5.92 -19.43 3.69
N VAL A 97 -5.38 -18.31 4.12
CA VAL A 97 -4.66 -18.14 5.39
C VAL A 97 -5.47 -17.22 6.29
N PHE A 98 -5.80 -17.66 7.50
CA PHE A 98 -6.53 -16.83 8.45
C PHE A 98 -5.59 -16.25 9.48
N GLY A 99 -5.60 -14.92 9.63
CA GLY A 99 -4.76 -14.17 10.55
C GLY A 99 -4.45 -12.76 10.10
N ASP A 100 -3.65 -12.05 10.91
CA ASP A 100 -3.21 -10.70 10.59
C ASP A 100 -1.96 -10.76 9.68
N VAL A 101 -2.10 -10.30 8.45
CA VAL A 101 -1.01 -10.25 7.47
C VAL A 101 0.20 -9.44 7.95
N LEU A 102 -0.01 -8.44 8.82
CA LEU A 102 1.07 -7.62 9.38
C LEU A 102 1.97 -8.38 10.38
N THR A 103 1.53 -9.57 10.83
CA THR A 103 2.32 -10.44 11.70
C THR A 103 3.04 -11.56 10.96
N LEU A 104 2.79 -11.72 9.66
CA LEU A 104 3.39 -12.76 8.85
C LEU A 104 4.77 -12.34 8.31
N ASP A 105 5.68 -13.28 8.21
CA ASP A 105 6.91 -13.15 7.43
C ASP A 105 6.57 -13.30 5.95
N LEU A 106 6.39 -12.16 5.24
CA LEU A 106 5.96 -12.15 3.85
C LEU A 106 6.99 -12.80 2.90
N PRO A 107 8.30 -12.56 3.02
CA PRO A 107 9.32 -13.28 2.26
C PRO A 107 9.25 -14.80 2.45
N GLN A 108 9.09 -15.28 3.69
CA GLN A 108 8.96 -16.70 3.97
C GLN A 108 7.67 -17.27 3.36
N LEU A 109 6.54 -16.57 3.52
CA LEU A 109 5.25 -16.97 2.91
C LEU A 109 5.38 -17.12 1.39
N VAL A 110 6.00 -16.16 0.72
CA VAL A 110 6.24 -16.19 -0.74
C VAL A 110 7.12 -17.39 -1.10
N ALA A 111 8.23 -17.60 -0.41
CA ALA A 111 9.14 -18.71 -0.68
C ALA A 111 8.48 -20.08 -0.52
N GLU A 112 7.63 -20.25 0.51
CA GLU A 112 6.96 -21.52 0.81
C GLU A 112 5.76 -21.80 -0.08
N ARG A 113 4.99 -20.76 -0.48
CA ARG A 113 3.67 -20.94 -1.06
C ARG A 113 3.59 -20.68 -2.56
N PHE A 114 4.51 -19.88 -3.13
CA PHE A 114 4.41 -19.49 -4.54
C PHE A 114 5.17 -20.41 -5.50
N GLY A 115 5.99 -21.35 -4.99
CA GLY A 115 6.64 -22.35 -5.84
C GLY A 115 7.51 -21.77 -6.97
N GLY A 116 8.10 -20.60 -6.77
CA GLY A 116 8.94 -19.92 -7.78
C GLY A 116 8.15 -19.05 -8.78
N LEU A 117 6.82 -18.93 -8.65
CA LEU A 117 6.03 -17.97 -9.42
C LEU A 117 6.42 -16.53 -9.09
N ARG A 118 6.26 -15.62 -10.06
CA ARG A 118 6.52 -14.18 -9.88
C ARG A 118 5.57 -13.59 -8.83
N PRO A 119 6.09 -13.06 -7.70
CA PRO A 119 5.24 -12.63 -6.59
C PRO A 119 4.70 -11.21 -6.80
N VAL A 120 3.38 -11.07 -6.69
CA VAL A 120 2.70 -9.77 -6.71
C VAL A 120 1.67 -9.69 -5.60
N VAL A 121 1.32 -8.45 -5.22
CA VAL A 121 0.18 -8.18 -4.33
C VAL A 121 -0.98 -7.63 -5.17
N CYS A 122 -2.19 -8.16 -4.94
CA CYS A 122 -3.41 -7.59 -5.51
C CYS A 122 -4.54 -7.64 -4.47
N ALA A 123 -5.07 -6.47 -4.06
CA ALA A 123 -6.06 -6.42 -2.98
C ALA A 123 -6.97 -5.20 -3.01
N ASN A 124 -8.19 -5.36 -2.47
CA ASN A 124 -9.05 -4.27 -2.05
C ASN A 124 -8.78 -4.00 -0.56
N LEU A 125 -7.90 -3.05 -0.24
CA LEU A 125 -7.41 -2.86 1.12
C LEU A 125 -8.44 -2.19 2.05
N PRO A 126 -8.55 -2.66 3.31
CA PRO A 126 -9.29 -1.92 4.35
C PRO A 126 -8.66 -0.53 4.56
N TYR A 127 -9.50 0.53 4.56
CA TYR A 127 -9.01 1.92 4.56
C TYR A 127 -8.25 2.32 5.82
N ASN A 128 -8.61 1.74 6.97
CA ASN A 128 -8.00 2.04 8.27
C ASN A 128 -6.57 1.51 8.43
N VAL A 129 -6.15 0.54 7.62
CA VAL A 129 -4.83 -0.11 7.71
C VAL A 129 -4.02 0.00 6.41
N THR A 130 -4.44 0.86 5.47
CA THR A 130 -3.78 1.03 4.17
C THR A 130 -2.29 1.35 4.30
N SER A 131 -1.92 2.34 5.13
CA SER A 131 -0.50 2.76 5.25
C SER A 131 0.40 1.69 5.85
N PRO A 132 0.05 1.01 6.97
CA PRO A 132 0.82 -0.13 7.46
C PRO A 132 0.99 -1.25 6.43
N LEU A 133 -0.07 -1.61 5.69
CA LEU A 133 -0.02 -2.65 4.68
C LEU A 133 0.91 -2.28 3.52
N LEU A 134 0.80 -1.06 2.99
CA LEU A 134 1.71 -0.58 1.94
C LEU A 134 3.17 -0.60 2.43
N THR A 135 3.41 -0.19 3.68
CA THR A 135 4.75 -0.26 4.26
C THR A 135 5.26 -1.70 4.29
N ALA A 136 4.47 -2.64 4.81
CA ALA A 136 4.84 -4.05 4.89
C ALA A 136 5.16 -4.63 3.50
N PHE A 137 4.31 -4.39 2.49
CA PHE A 137 4.54 -4.91 1.15
C PHE A 137 5.79 -4.34 0.48
N LEU A 138 6.03 -3.03 0.61
CA LEU A 138 7.14 -2.36 -0.04
C LEU A 138 8.49 -2.64 0.65
N THR A 139 8.50 -2.91 1.96
CA THR A 139 9.72 -3.26 2.71
C THR A 139 10.02 -4.76 2.74
N ALA A 140 9.07 -5.61 2.37
CA ALA A 140 9.28 -7.07 2.31
C ALA A 140 10.37 -7.50 1.32
N GLY A 141 10.62 -6.71 0.26
CA GLY A 141 11.67 -6.98 -0.72
C GLY A 141 11.44 -8.20 -1.62
N CYS A 142 10.23 -8.79 -1.57
CA CYS A 142 9.92 -10.02 -2.31
C CYS A 142 8.88 -9.83 -3.42
N PHE A 143 8.20 -8.68 -3.50
CA PHE A 143 7.16 -8.45 -4.51
C PHE A 143 7.67 -7.60 -5.67
N ASP A 144 7.23 -7.93 -6.90
CA ASP A 144 7.53 -7.14 -8.10
C ASP A 144 6.54 -5.98 -8.29
N THR A 145 5.28 -6.20 -7.91
CA THR A 145 4.20 -5.21 -8.10
C THR A 145 3.17 -5.32 -6.98
N VAL A 146 2.67 -4.16 -6.57
CA VAL A 146 1.55 -4.04 -5.61
C VAL A 146 0.43 -3.28 -6.30
N THR A 147 -0.68 -3.95 -6.64
CA THR A 147 -1.88 -3.35 -7.23
C THR A 147 -2.98 -3.36 -6.18
N VAL A 148 -3.41 -2.19 -5.74
CA VAL A 148 -4.37 -2.09 -4.64
C VAL A 148 -5.43 -1.05 -4.90
N MET A 149 -6.64 -1.34 -4.42
CA MET A 149 -7.71 -0.36 -4.35
C MET A 149 -7.72 0.27 -2.95
N ILE A 150 -7.64 1.59 -2.90
CA ILE A 150 -7.55 2.41 -1.69
C ILE A 150 -8.40 3.67 -1.82
N GLN A 151 -8.56 4.46 -0.76
CA GLN A 151 -9.24 5.75 -0.83
C GLN A 151 -8.54 6.69 -1.83
N ARG A 152 -9.31 7.40 -2.67
CA ARG A 152 -8.78 8.30 -3.71
C ARG A 152 -7.83 9.37 -3.17
N GLU A 153 -8.11 9.90 -2.00
CA GLU A 153 -7.21 10.88 -1.36
C GLU A 153 -5.83 10.26 -1.06
N VAL A 154 -5.81 9.03 -0.52
CA VAL A 154 -4.54 8.31 -0.26
C VAL A 154 -3.84 8.00 -1.58
N ALA A 155 -4.56 7.50 -2.59
CA ALA A 155 -4.00 7.20 -3.91
C ALA A 155 -3.30 8.44 -4.54
N ARG A 156 -3.95 9.61 -4.48
CA ARG A 156 -3.37 10.87 -4.96
C ARG A 156 -2.10 11.26 -4.21
N ARG A 157 -2.07 11.05 -2.89
CA ARG A 157 -0.85 11.28 -2.09
C ARG A 157 0.31 10.42 -2.54
N LEU A 158 0.09 9.14 -2.89
CA LEU A 158 1.17 8.27 -3.36
C LEU A 158 1.83 8.81 -4.64
N CYS A 159 1.05 9.43 -5.54
CA CYS A 159 1.50 9.95 -6.83
C CYS A 159 1.80 11.47 -6.82
N ALA A 160 1.75 12.11 -5.66
CA ALA A 160 1.92 13.56 -5.54
C ALA A 160 3.35 14.00 -5.90
N ARG A 161 3.49 15.26 -6.33
CA ARG A 161 4.77 15.88 -6.68
C ARG A 161 5.20 16.86 -5.57
N PRO A 162 6.50 17.09 -5.39
CA PRO A 162 7.01 18.13 -4.49
C PRO A 162 6.32 19.47 -4.72
N GLY A 163 6.00 20.18 -3.65
CA GLY A 163 5.32 21.47 -3.68
C GLY A 163 3.80 21.42 -3.81
N THR A 164 3.21 20.23 -3.94
CA THR A 164 1.74 20.06 -3.98
C THR A 164 1.16 19.81 -2.58
N ALA A 165 -0.14 20.09 -2.40
CA ALA A 165 -0.83 19.91 -1.13
C ALA A 165 -0.83 18.45 -0.63
N ASP A 166 -0.90 17.49 -1.55
CA ASP A 166 -0.96 16.05 -1.26
C ASP A 166 0.42 15.44 -0.98
N TYR A 167 1.51 16.15 -1.29
CA TYR A 167 2.87 15.66 -1.07
C TYR A 167 3.21 15.55 0.41
N GLY A 168 3.72 14.38 0.84
CA GLY A 168 3.97 14.09 2.24
C GLY A 168 4.96 12.94 2.47
N ALA A 169 5.19 12.60 3.73
CA ALA A 169 6.11 11.52 4.10
C ALA A 169 5.76 10.18 3.44
N LEU A 170 4.47 9.84 3.34
CA LEU A 170 4.01 8.62 2.67
C LEU A 170 4.35 8.65 1.16
N THR A 171 4.24 9.83 0.52
CA THR A 171 4.63 10.00 -0.89
C THR A 171 6.10 9.68 -1.09
N VAL A 172 6.96 10.30 -0.25
CA VAL A 172 8.42 10.09 -0.31
C VAL A 172 8.75 8.62 -0.08
N PHE A 173 8.15 8.00 0.93
CA PHE A 173 8.33 6.59 1.25
C PHE A 173 7.96 5.67 0.07
N VAL A 174 6.75 5.85 -0.48
CA VAL A 174 6.28 5.02 -1.60
C VAL A 174 7.13 5.22 -2.85
N GLN A 175 7.47 6.47 -3.21
CA GLN A 175 8.28 6.76 -4.39
C GLN A 175 9.74 6.35 -4.24
N TRP A 176 10.23 6.17 -3.03
CA TRP A 176 11.51 5.56 -2.74
C TRP A 176 11.54 4.07 -3.11
N HIS A 177 10.48 3.34 -2.71
CA HIS A 177 10.40 1.89 -2.90
C HIS A 177 9.75 1.46 -4.22
N ALA A 178 8.93 2.31 -4.84
CA ALA A 178 8.14 1.95 -6.03
C ALA A 178 7.88 3.14 -6.95
N GLU A 179 7.38 2.83 -8.15
CA GLU A 179 6.81 3.79 -9.11
C GLU A 179 5.29 3.71 -9.05
N PRO A 180 4.61 4.70 -8.41
CA PRO A 180 3.18 4.70 -8.30
C PRO A 180 2.51 5.21 -9.58
N GLU A 181 1.39 4.54 -9.95
CA GLU A 181 0.54 4.89 -11.08
C GLU A 181 -0.92 4.82 -10.68
N LEU A 182 -1.69 5.90 -10.91
CA LEU A 182 -3.16 5.89 -10.75
C LEU A 182 -3.76 5.20 -11.98
N LEU A 183 -4.63 4.22 -11.78
CA LEU A 183 -5.24 3.46 -12.87
C LEU A 183 -6.67 3.92 -13.15
N PHE A 184 -7.59 3.69 -12.22
CA PHE A 184 -8.99 4.09 -12.38
C PHE A 184 -9.69 4.29 -11.04
N ASP A 185 -10.78 5.07 -11.08
CA ASP A 185 -11.63 5.35 -9.91
C ASP A 185 -12.78 4.35 -9.82
N VAL A 186 -13.16 4.00 -8.57
CA VAL A 186 -14.29 3.14 -8.25
C VAL A 186 -15.27 3.91 -7.35
N PRO A 187 -16.48 4.26 -7.86
CA PRO A 187 -17.45 5.03 -7.11
C PRO A 187 -18.06 4.28 -5.92
N PRO A 188 -18.55 4.98 -4.89
CA PRO A 188 -19.15 4.37 -3.70
C PRO A 188 -20.31 3.40 -3.96
N HIS A 189 -21.10 3.61 -5.00
CA HIS A 189 -22.23 2.74 -5.34
C HIS A 189 -21.83 1.34 -5.82
N CYS A 190 -20.53 1.12 -6.09
CA CYS A 190 -19.98 -0.20 -6.41
C CYS A 190 -19.77 -1.09 -5.19
N PHE A 191 -20.18 -0.65 -3.99
CA PHE A 191 -19.94 -1.36 -2.74
C PHE A 191 -21.20 -1.52 -1.87
N VAL A 192 -21.20 -2.54 -1.04
CA VAL A 192 -22.15 -2.72 0.07
C VAL A 192 -21.41 -3.11 1.36
N PRO A 193 -21.59 -2.37 2.48
CA PRO A 193 -22.15 -1.02 2.53
C PRO A 193 -21.34 -0.04 1.70
N ALA A 194 -21.97 1.02 1.17
CA ALA A 194 -21.28 2.04 0.39
C ALA A 194 -20.32 2.87 1.27
N PRO A 195 -19.04 3.03 0.91
CA PRO A 195 -18.14 3.94 1.61
C PRO A 195 -18.52 5.40 1.36
N LYS A 196 -18.02 6.30 2.21
CA LYS A 196 -18.31 7.75 2.08
C LYS A 196 -17.51 8.44 0.97
N VAL A 197 -16.46 7.78 0.45
CA VAL A 197 -15.49 8.35 -0.48
C VAL A 197 -15.28 7.44 -1.68
N THR A 198 -14.89 8.01 -2.80
CA THR A 198 -14.45 7.26 -3.98
C THR A 198 -13.15 6.51 -3.67
N SER A 199 -13.02 5.30 -4.19
CA SER A 199 -11.79 4.52 -4.20
C SER A 199 -11.03 4.74 -5.51
N THR A 200 -9.75 4.44 -5.51
CA THR A 200 -8.91 4.46 -6.70
C THR A 200 -8.03 3.23 -6.68
N VAL A 201 -7.92 2.56 -7.80
CA VAL A 201 -6.95 1.49 -8.00
C VAL A 201 -5.62 2.11 -8.39
N VAL A 202 -4.56 1.72 -7.68
CA VAL A 202 -3.20 2.15 -7.93
C VAL A 202 -2.30 0.94 -8.14
N ARG A 203 -1.31 1.10 -8.99
CA ARG A 203 -0.25 0.13 -9.20
C ARG A 203 1.08 0.74 -8.76
N LEU A 204 1.81 0.00 -7.94
CA LEU A 204 3.14 0.35 -7.45
C LEU A 204 4.11 -0.68 -8.05
N ARG A 205 4.92 -0.28 -9.04
CA ARG A 205 6.00 -1.13 -9.55
C ARG A 205 7.16 -1.02 -8.58
N VAL A 206 7.45 -2.11 -7.85
CA VAL A 206 8.49 -2.12 -6.82
C VAL A 206 9.86 -1.98 -7.47
N ARG A 207 10.67 -1.07 -6.93
CA ARG A 207 12.03 -0.84 -7.42
C ARG A 207 12.97 -1.93 -6.92
N LYS A 208 13.87 -2.37 -7.78
CA LYS A 208 14.97 -3.31 -7.40
C LYS A 208 16.12 -2.61 -6.68
N ALA A 209 16.19 -1.28 -6.80
CA ALA A 209 17.18 -0.44 -6.13
C ALA A 209 16.56 0.95 -5.87
N PRO A 210 17.01 1.68 -4.84
CA PRO A 210 16.59 3.04 -4.58
C PRO A 210 16.81 3.95 -5.81
N PRO A 211 15.94 4.96 -6.05
CA PRO A 211 16.03 5.83 -7.23
C PRO A 211 17.24 6.79 -7.18
N VAL A 212 17.80 6.99 -5.99
CA VAL A 212 19.01 7.80 -5.75
C VAL A 212 19.86 7.10 -4.67
N ALA A 213 21.18 7.27 -4.73
CA ALA A 213 22.07 6.77 -3.68
C ALA A 213 21.89 7.57 -2.38
N VAL A 214 22.03 6.91 -1.24
CA VAL A 214 22.07 7.51 0.08
C VAL A 214 22.97 6.68 0.99
N GLN A 215 23.71 7.31 1.89
CA GLN A 215 24.64 6.63 2.79
C GLN A 215 23.90 5.88 3.92
N ASP A 216 22.83 6.47 4.46
CA ASP A 216 21.99 5.90 5.53
C ASP A 216 20.51 6.12 5.26
N GLU A 217 19.83 5.04 4.85
CA GLU A 217 18.39 5.05 4.60
C GLU A 217 17.57 5.31 5.87
N LYS A 218 18.02 4.88 7.05
CA LYS A 218 17.32 5.13 8.32
C LYS A 218 17.34 6.62 8.66
N LEU A 219 18.51 7.26 8.43
CA LEU A 219 18.64 8.70 8.62
C LEU A 219 17.78 9.46 7.61
N LEU A 220 17.76 9.04 6.33
CA LEU A 220 16.88 9.61 5.31
C LEU A 220 15.43 9.65 5.77
N PHE A 221 14.87 8.52 6.22
CA PHE A 221 13.48 8.50 6.67
C PHE A 221 13.25 9.22 8.01
N THR A 222 14.29 9.41 8.81
CA THR A 222 14.23 10.27 10.01
C THR A 222 14.14 11.74 9.60
N VAL A 223 14.95 12.18 8.64
CA VAL A 223 14.90 13.52 8.03
C VAL A 223 13.55 13.80 7.37
N VAL A 224 13.04 12.87 6.58
CA VAL A 224 11.71 12.96 5.94
C VAL A 224 10.61 13.12 6.99
N ARG A 225 10.58 12.27 8.02
CA ARG A 225 9.58 12.38 9.11
C ARG A 225 9.69 13.73 9.84
N ALA A 226 10.89 14.18 10.17
CA ALA A 226 11.10 15.48 10.80
C ALA A 226 10.54 16.62 9.96
N ALA A 227 10.84 16.63 8.66
CA ALA A 227 10.38 17.65 7.71
C ALA A 227 8.85 17.75 7.64
N PHE A 228 8.14 16.60 7.62
CA PHE A 228 6.68 16.59 7.49
C PHE A 228 5.92 16.69 8.81
N ASN A 229 6.51 16.36 9.95
CA ASN A 229 5.90 16.54 11.27
C ASN A 229 5.68 18.02 11.62
N GLN A 230 6.49 18.91 11.03
CA GLN A 230 6.39 20.37 11.22
C GLN A 230 6.18 21.11 9.90
N ARG A 231 5.24 20.66 9.07
CA ARG A 231 4.99 21.12 7.70
C ARG A 231 4.93 22.66 7.52
N ARG A 232 4.42 23.41 8.52
CA ARG A 232 4.32 24.87 8.48
C ARG A 232 5.61 25.60 8.87
N LYS A 233 6.63 24.91 9.35
CA LYS A 233 7.92 25.50 9.73
C LYS A 233 8.93 25.41 8.59
N THR A 234 10.00 26.22 8.67
CA THR A 234 11.16 26.06 7.79
C THR A 234 11.83 24.71 8.05
N LEU A 235 12.51 24.20 7.05
CA LEU A 235 13.20 22.91 7.12
C LEU A 235 14.22 22.88 8.26
N ILE A 236 14.99 23.96 8.45
CA ILE A 236 15.96 24.10 9.55
C ILE A 236 15.28 23.89 10.92
N ASN A 237 14.11 24.52 11.15
CA ASN A 237 13.38 24.37 12.40
C ASN A 237 12.79 22.95 12.56
N ALA A 238 12.35 22.34 11.45
CA ALA A 238 11.81 20.99 11.48
C ALA A 238 12.89 19.94 11.80
N LEU A 239 14.06 20.07 11.18
CA LEU A 239 15.22 19.19 11.39
C LEU A 239 15.76 19.28 12.82
N SER A 240 15.99 20.52 13.31
CA SER A 240 16.51 20.73 14.66
C SER A 240 15.57 20.23 15.76
N ALA A 241 14.28 20.08 15.48
CA ALA A 241 13.31 19.56 16.44
C ALA A 241 13.07 18.04 16.30
N GLY A 242 13.34 17.45 15.13
CA GLY A 242 12.94 16.10 14.82
C GLY A 242 14.05 15.10 14.50
N VAL A 243 15.28 15.58 14.24
CA VAL A 243 16.44 14.71 13.98
C VAL A 243 17.30 14.64 15.24
N PRO A 244 17.53 13.48 15.84
CA PRO A 244 18.36 13.34 17.03
C PRO A 244 19.78 13.89 16.83
N GLY A 245 20.26 14.68 17.78
CA GLY A 245 21.59 15.29 17.71
C GLY A 245 21.76 16.41 16.67
N CYS A 246 20.69 16.89 16.07
CA CYS A 246 20.71 17.98 15.10
C CYS A 246 20.23 19.27 15.76
N ASP A 247 21.12 20.21 16.06
CA ASP A 247 20.78 21.55 16.46
C ASP A 247 20.49 22.47 15.26
N LYS A 248 20.13 23.73 15.51
CA LYS A 248 19.84 24.70 14.45
C LYS A 248 21.04 25.03 13.58
N ALA A 249 22.24 25.07 14.17
CA ALA A 249 23.46 25.42 13.44
C ALA A 249 23.80 24.31 12.44
N ARG A 250 23.75 23.05 12.89
CA ARG A 250 23.94 21.86 12.06
C ARG A 250 22.88 21.76 10.96
N ALA A 251 21.60 21.95 11.30
CA ALA A 251 20.53 21.97 10.30
C ALA A 251 20.73 23.05 9.23
N ALA A 252 21.16 24.27 9.64
CA ALA A 252 21.43 25.37 8.72
C ALA A 252 22.62 25.05 7.80
N ALA A 253 23.71 24.51 8.34
CA ALA A 253 24.90 24.10 7.57
C ALA A 253 24.54 23.03 6.52
N ALA A 254 23.79 21.98 6.89
CA ALA A 254 23.34 20.94 5.97
C ALA A 254 22.41 21.47 4.86
N VAL A 255 21.46 22.35 5.20
CA VAL A 255 20.58 23.00 4.21
C VAL A 255 21.40 23.85 3.23
N ALA A 256 22.37 24.63 3.71
CA ALA A 256 23.25 25.44 2.87
C ALA A 256 24.17 24.58 1.98
N ALA A 257 24.74 23.49 2.51
CA ALA A 257 25.57 22.56 1.76
C ALA A 257 24.82 21.90 0.58
N CYS A 258 23.49 21.72 0.73
CA CYS A 258 22.62 21.24 -0.36
C CYS A 258 22.18 22.36 -1.34
N GLY A 259 22.64 23.59 -1.20
CA GLY A 259 22.24 24.73 -2.04
C GLY A 259 20.78 25.15 -1.86
N LEU A 260 20.16 24.82 -0.73
CA LEU A 260 18.76 25.11 -0.45
C LEU A 260 18.61 26.46 0.26
N ASP A 261 17.50 27.17 -0.01
CA ASP A 261 17.16 28.41 0.68
C ASP A 261 16.90 28.15 2.19
N ALA A 262 17.38 29.04 3.06
CA ALA A 262 17.21 28.93 4.52
C ALA A 262 15.74 28.91 4.98
N ARG A 263 14.82 29.43 4.15
CA ARG A 263 13.37 29.45 4.40
C ARG A 263 12.63 28.31 3.75
N VAL A 264 13.32 27.39 3.04
CA VAL A 264 12.73 26.22 2.38
C VAL A 264 11.91 25.39 3.36
N ARG A 265 10.84 24.78 2.87
CA ARG A 265 10.02 23.82 3.62
C ARG A 265 10.18 22.41 3.06
N GLY A 266 10.07 21.40 3.92
CA GLY A 266 10.24 20.00 3.52
C GLY A 266 9.29 19.55 2.40
N GLU A 267 8.08 20.10 2.33
CA GLU A 267 7.10 19.78 1.29
C GLU A 267 7.53 20.14 -0.15
N THR A 268 8.58 20.94 -0.31
CA THR A 268 9.07 21.31 -1.64
C THR A 268 10.27 20.48 -2.12
N LEU A 269 10.83 19.62 -1.26
CA LEU A 269 12.02 18.85 -1.57
C LEU A 269 11.68 17.60 -2.41
N SER A 270 12.49 17.38 -3.45
CA SER A 270 12.51 16.11 -4.19
C SER A 270 13.18 14.98 -3.39
N LEU A 271 13.02 13.74 -3.84
CA LEU A 271 13.75 12.58 -3.28
C LEU A 271 15.26 12.78 -3.28
N ALA A 272 15.81 13.30 -4.39
CA ALA A 272 17.25 13.57 -4.50
C ALA A 272 17.72 14.62 -3.49
N GLN A 273 16.92 15.67 -3.24
CA GLN A 273 17.24 16.68 -2.24
C GLN A 273 17.15 16.13 -0.82
N PHE A 274 16.18 15.26 -0.53
CA PHE A 274 16.12 14.57 0.77
C PHE A 274 17.32 13.66 1.00
N ALA A 275 17.77 12.92 -0.04
CA ALA A 275 18.96 12.06 0.04
C ALA A 275 20.23 12.90 0.30
N ALA A 276 20.47 13.94 -0.49
CA ALA A 276 21.60 14.84 -0.30
C ALA A 276 21.62 15.49 1.09
N LEU A 277 20.45 15.91 1.59
CA LEU A 277 20.30 16.49 2.92
C LEU A 277 20.61 15.48 4.03
N SER A 278 20.15 14.23 3.86
CA SER A 278 20.46 13.14 4.78
C SER A 278 21.96 12.87 4.85
N ASP A 279 22.63 12.80 3.70
CA ASP A 279 24.07 12.56 3.61
C ASP A 279 24.87 13.72 4.23
N ALA A 280 24.47 14.99 3.98
CA ALA A 280 25.08 16.16 4.61
C ALA A 280 24.96 16.12 6.14
N LEU A 281 23.82 15.67 6.67
CA LEU A 281 23.63 15.48 8.12
C LEU A 281 24.40 14.27 8.67
N GLY A 282 24.65 13.23 7.89
CA GLY A 282 25.40 12.06 8.28
C GLY A 282 26.92 12.30 8.34
N SER A 283 27.44 13.09 7.42
CA SER A 283 28.90 13.32 7.25
C SER A 283 29.59 14.05 8.41
N GLU A 284 28.85 14.72 9.28
CA GLU A 284 29.40 15.48 10.42
C GLU A 284 29.50 14.64 11.73
N ASN A 285 29.23 13.32 11.68
CA ASN A 285 29.36 12.41 12.81
C ASN A 285 30.63 11.55 12.74
N GLY A 286 31.59 11.86 11.83
CA GLY A 286 32.86 11.16 11.68
C GLY A 286 34.03 11.85 12.38
#